data_c430a51f1f3c8abd4e7b64d955e79cdd
#
_entry.id   c430a51f1f3c8abd4e7b64d955e79cdd
#
_cell.length_a   1.000
_cell.length_b   1.000
_cell.length_c   1.000
_cell.angle_alpha   90.00
_cell.angle_beta   90.00
_cell.angle_gamma   90.00
#
_symmetry.space_group_name_H-M   'P 1'
#
loop_
_entity.id
_entity.type
_entity.pdbx_description
1 polymer ?
#
loop_
_entity_poly.entity_id
_entity_poly.type
_entity_poly.pdbx_seq_one_letter_code
_entity_poly.pdbx_strand_id
1 'polypeptide(L)'
;MNNSRIYLRALVSCMQNAYIFFFTLGIYFVYIPWNLERLQLAETDLGLWLFIFGVVNLISNQITGRIIVPNIGTKNIIMIGTAILAFCPYLLVVVDTYLSFMLVAFPFRAAIGFVIPSNQTQVSNIENKTNKIYTPIYQAAFSAGSLSGALMAAYVIRQDIDPEITFSVM
;
A
#
# COMPACT_ATOMS: atom_id res chain seq x y z
N MET A 1 20.27 -24.77 -12.03
CA MET A 1 19.11 -24.44 -11.19
C MET A 1 17.94 -24.16 -12.12
N ASN A 2 16.79 -24.83 -11.95
CA ASN A 2 15.72 -24.80 -12.97
C ASN A 2 15.08 -23.41 -13.00
N ASN A 3 15.18 -22.67 -14.10
CA ASN A 3 14.68 -21.30 -14.26
C ASN A 3 13.20 -21.16 -13.87
N SER A 4 12.39 -22.22 -14.08
CA SER A 4 10.97 -22.23 -13.68
C SER A 4 10.74 -22.07 -12.17
N ARG A 5 11.62 -22.62 -11.32
CA ARG A 5 11.53 -22.46 -9.88
C ARG A 5 11.88 -21.04 -9.42
N ILE A 6 12.79 -20.38 -10.12
CA ILE A 6 13.15 -18.97 -9.81
C ILE A 6 11.97 -18.05 -10.12
N TYR A 7 11.36 -18.20 -11.28
CA TYR A 7 10.19 -17.40 -11.66
C TYR A 7 8.99 -17.63 -10.74
N LEU A 8 8.75 -18.88 -10.33
CA LEU A 8 7.68 -19.20 -9.40
C LEU A 8 7.91 -18.53 -8.03
N ARG A 9 9.12 -18.60 -7.49
CA ARG A 9 9.47 -17.92 -6.23
C ARG A 9 9.30 -16.40 -6.33
N ALA A 10 9.75 -15.79 -7.42
CA ALA A 10 9.58 -14.37 -7.65
C ALA A 10 8.09 -13.97 -7.73
N LEU A 11 7.27 -14.76 -8.41
CA LEU A 11 5.83 -14.55 -8.50
C LEU A 11 5.16 -14.64 -7.12
N VAL A 12 5.45 -15.69 -6.36
CA VAL A 12 4.91 -15.85 -5.00
C VAL A 12 5.32 -14.68 -4.11
N SER A 13 6.56 -14.20 -4.20
CA SER A 13 7.01 -13.02 -3.46
C SER A 13 6.25 -11.76 -3.85
N CYS A 14 5.95 -11.55 -5.14
CA CYS A 14 5.12 -10.43 -5.60
C CYS A 14 3.68 -10.52 -5.06
N MET A 15 3.10 -11.72 -5.05
CA MET A 15 1.75 -11.95 -4.52
C MET A 15 1.69 -11.74 -3.01
N GLN A 16 2.67 -12.25 -2.26
CA GLN A 16 2.76 -12.03 -0.81
C GLN A 16 2.93 -10.55 -0.47
N ASN A 17 3.82 -9.86 -1.19
CA ASN A 17 4.00 -8.42 -1.01
C ASN A 17 2.71 -7.66 -1.33
N ALA A 18 2.03 -7.99 -2.43
CA ALA A 18 0.75 -7.37 -2.77
C ALA A 18 -0.31 -7.63 -1.69
N TYR A 19 -0.43 -8.88 -1.21
CA TYR A 19 -1.37 -9.23 -0.16
C TYR A 19 -1.14 -8.41 1.11
N ILE A 20 0.09 -8.42 1.65
CA ILE A 20 0.45 -7.70 2.89
C ILE A 20 0.24 -6.20 2.71
N PHE A 21 0.70 -5.66 1.58
CA PHE A 21 0.56 -4.24 1.26
C PHE A 21 -0.91 -3.79 1.25
N PHE A 22 -1.79 -4.55 0.57
CA PHE A 22 -3.21 -4.21 0.49
C PHE A 22 -3.99 -4.59 1.75
N PHE A 23 -3.51 -5.55 2.53
CA PHE A 23 -4.02 -5.84 3.87
C PHE A 23 -3.87 -4.60 4.78
N THR A 24 -2.67 -4.02 4.82
CA THR A 24 -2.40 -2.79 5.58
C THR A 24 -3.25 -1.62 5.10
N LEU A 25 -3.39 -1.45 3.77
CA LEU A 25 -4.26 -0.42 3.19
C LEU A 25 -5.73 -0.65 3.54
N GLY A 26 -6.20 -1.90 3.50
CA GLY A 26 -7.57 -2.25 3.86
C GLY A 26 -7.90 -1.85 5.29
N ILE A 27 -6.99 -2.13 6.23
CA ILE A 27 -7.14 -1.67 7.62
C ILE A 27 -7.18 -0.14 7.68
N TYR A 28 -6.21 0.53 7.08
CA TYR A 28 -6.11 1.99 7.14
C TYR A 28 -7.37 2.69 6.60
N PHE A 29 -7.92 2.23 5.48
CA PHE A 29 -9.12 2.86 4.91
C PHE A 29 -10.35 2.76 5.81
N VAL A 30 -10.48 1.69 6.59
CA VAL A 30 -11.58 1.56 7.56
C VAL A 30 -11.43 2.55 8.73
N TYR A 31 -10.20 2.96 9.07
CA TYR A 31 -9.93 3.96 10.12
C TYR A 31 -9.99 5.41 9.64
N ILE A 32 -10.27 5.70 8.37
CA ILE A 32 -10.42 7.09 7.88
C ILE A 32 -11.51 7.86 8.66
N PRO A 33 -12.74 7.35 8.85
CA PRO A 33 -13.77 8.06 9.62
C PRO A 33 -13.32 8.39 11.04
N TRP A 34 -12.67 7.45 11.71
CA TRP A 34 -12.14 7.66 13.05
C TRP A 34 -11.10 8.81 13.08
N ASN A 35 -10.20 8.88 12.09
CA ASN A 35 -9.23 9.97 11.99
C ASN A 35 -9.93 11.33 11.76
N LEU A 36 -11.02 11.37 10.99
CA LEU A 36 -11.79 12.58 10.76
C LEU A 36 -12.40 13.10 12.07
N GLU A 37 -13.05 12.22 12.82
CA GLU A 37 -13.65 12.57 14.12
C GLU A 37 -12.60 13.03 15.11
N ARG A 38 -11.51 12.29 15.26
CA ARG A 38 -10.40 12.61 16.20
C ARG A 38 -9.75 13.96 15.89
N LEU A 39 -9.50 14.26 14.63
CA LEU A 39 -8.87 15.51 14.19
C LEU A 39 -9.88 16.64 13.95
N GLN A 40 -11.18 16.40 14.20
CA GLN A 40 -12.28 17.36 14.00
C GLN A 40 -12.28 17.98 12.60
N LEU A 41 -12.02 17.15 11.57
CA LEU A 41 -11.93 17.59 10.19
C LEU A 41 -13.30 17.70 9.56
N ALA A 42 -13.51 18.76 8.77
CA ALA A 42 -14.68 18.91 7.94
C ALA A 42 -14.64 17.96 6.72
N GLU A 43 -15.78 17.68 6.12
CA GLU A 43 -15.87 16.87 4.90
C GLU A 43 -15.06 17.50 3.74
N THR A 44 -14.95 18.82 3.71
CA THR A 44 -14.13 19.55 2.74
C THR A 44 -12.64 19.27 2.91
N ASP A 45 -12.16 19.12 4.14
CA ASP A 45 -10.75 18.79 4.45
C ASP A 45 -10.43 17.38 3.98
N LEU A 46 -11.36 16.44 4.19
CA LEU A 46 -11.26 15.09 3.64
C LEU A 46 -11.21 15.11 2.11
N GLY A 47 -12.09 15.89 1.48
CA GLY A 47 -12.11 16.02 0.01
C GLY A 47 -10.78 16.55 -0.53
N LEU A 48 -10.22 17.59 0.10
CA LEU A 48 -8.92 18.14 -0.25
C LEU A 48 -7.79 17.12 -0.02
N TRP A 49 -7.81 16.41 1.10
CA TRP A 49 -6.85 15.35 1.41
C TRP A 49 -6.88 14.23 0.35
N LEU A 50 -8.07 13.73 0.00
CA LEU A 50 -8.22 12.70 -1.03
C LEU A 50 -7.76 13.19 -2.41
N PHE A 51 -8.01 14.45 -2.76
CA PHE A 51 -7.55 15.04 -4.01
C PHE A 51 -6.02 15.11 -4.07
N ILE A 52 -5.37 15.66 -3.05
CA ILE A 52 -3.90 15.73 -2.95
C ILE A 52 -3.32 14.32 -2.97
N PHE A 53 -3.92 13.40 -2.22
CA PHE A 53 -3.55 12.00 -2.17
C PHE A 53 -3.60 11.32 -3.56
N GLY A 54 -4.62 11.64 -4.36
CA GLY A 54 -4.74 11.18 -5.75
C GLY A 54 -3.65 11.75 -6.66
N VAL A 55 -3.39 13.06 -6.57
CA VAL A 55 -2.36 13.75 -7.36
C VAL A 55 -0.97 13.21 -7.04
N VAL A 56 -0.62 13.08 -5.76
CA VAL A 56 0.67 12.51 -5.32
C VAL A 56 0.85 11.09 -5.86
N ASN A 57 -0.19 10.27 -5.80
CA ASN A 57 -0.14 8.92 -6.35
C ASN A 57 0.12 8.91 -7.86
N LEU A 58 -0.59 9.75 -8.60
CA LEU A 58 -0.47 9.82 -10.05
C LEU A 58 0.95 10.26 -10.46
N ILE A 59 1.49 11.30 -9.81
CA ILE A 59 2.85 11.77 -10.05
C ILE A 59 3.87 10.69 -9.68
N SER A 60 3.73 10.07 -8.51
CA SER A 60 4.62 9.00 -8.04
C SER A 60 4.61 7.79 -8.98
N ASN A 61 3.44 7.38 -9.49
CA ASN A 61 3.34 6.30 -10.48
C ASN A 61 4.11 6.63 -11.77
N GLN A 62 3.96 7.86 -12.29
CA GLN A 62 4.65 8.28 -13.53
C GLN A 62 6.17 8.33 -13.34
N ILE A 63 6.62 8.90 -12.22
CA ILE A 63 8.06 8.97 -11.88
C ILE A 63 8.61 7.56 -11.69
N THR A 64 7.88 6.68 -11.01
CA THR A 64 8.30 5.30 -10.78
C THR A 64 8.52 4.55 -12.07
N GLY A 65 7.54 4.52 -12.96
CA GLY A 65 7.63 3.77 -14.20
C GLY A 65 8.69 4.31 -15.17
N ARG A 66 8.85 5.63 -15.26
CA ARG A 66 9.72 6.27 -16.25
C ARG A 66 11.15 6.49 -15.78
N ILE A 67 11.35 6.75 -14.49
CA ILE A 67 12.64 7.20 -13.95
C ILE A 67 13.19 6.20 -12.94
N ILE A 68 12.39 5.83 -11.93
CA ILE A 68 12.92 5.09 -10.78
C ILE A 68 13.17 3.63 -11.12
N VAL A 69 12.21 2.94 -11.71
CA VAL A 69 12.34 1.51 -12.08
C VAL A 69 13.51 1.24 -13.02
N PRO A 70 13.73 2.03 -14.10
CA PRO A 70 14.87 1.81 -14.99
C PRO A 70 16.24 2.00 -14.31
N ASN A 71 16.34 2.92 -13.32
CA ASN A 71 17.62 3.26 -12.69
C ASN A 71 17.94 2.43 -11.44
N ILE A 72 16.93 2.13 -10.62
CA ILE A 72 17.12 1.50 -9.29
C ILE A 72 16.69 0.02 -9.30
N GLY A 73 15.83 -0.35 -10.23
CA GLY A 73 15.24 -1.69 -10.34
C GLY A 73 14.05 -1.91 -9.41
N THR A 74 13.15 -2.79 -9.82
CA THR A 74 11.87 -3.07 -9.12
C THR A 74 12.06 -3.54 -7.68
N LYS A 75 13.07 -4.40 -7.42
CA LYS A 75 13.31 -4.99 -6.10
C LYS A 75 13.55 -3.93 -5.02
N ASN A 76 14.47 -3.00 -5.28
CA ASN A 76 14.86 -1.99 -4.30
C ASN A 76 13.70 -1.03 -4.00
N ILE A 77 12.93 -0.68 -5.03
CA ILE A 77 11.76 0.19 -4.90
C ILE A 77 10.67 -0.47 -4.05
N ILE A 78 10.39 -1.75 -4.31
CA ILE A 78 9.42 -2.52 -3.52
C ILE A 78 9.87 -2.57 -2.06
N MET A 79 11.15 -2.83 -1.79
CA MET A 79 11.68 -2.87 -0.42
C MET A 79 11.55 -1.52 0.30
N ILE A 80 11.95 -0.43 -0.34
CA ILE A 80 11.86 0.93 0.24
C ILE A 80 10.39 1.31 0.47
N GLY A 81 9.54 1.13 -0.54
CA GLY A 81 8.13 1.48 -0.44
C GLY A 81 7.40 0.65 0.62
N THR A 82 7.71 -0.66 0.74
CA THR A 82 7.13 -1.51 1.78
C THR A 82 7.61 -1.11 3.18
N ALA A 83 8.88 -0.71 3.33
CA ALA A 83 9.38 -0.18 4.60
C ALA A 83 8.66 1.11 5.01
N ILE A 84 8.45 2.05 4.08
CA ILE A 84 7.67 3.27 4.36
C ILE A 84 6.24 2.90 4.76
N LEU A 85 5.62 1.95 4.06
CA LEU A 85 4.26 1.51 4.36
C LEU A 85 4.14 0.84 5.73
N ALA A 86 5.18 0.19 6.24
CA ALA A 86 5.16 -0.42 7.56
C ALA A 86 5.06 0.61 8.70
N PHE A 87 5.59 1.82 8.50
CA PHE A 87 5.62 2.85 9.54
C PHE A 87 4.53 3.93 9.39
N CYS A 88 4.20 4.31 8.16
CA CYS A 88 3.29 5.43 7.91
C CYS A 88 1.88 5.24 8.46
N PRO A 89 1.22 4.08 8.38
CA PRO A 89 -0.12 3.90 8.95
C PRO A 89 -0.17 4.14 10.46
N TYR A 90 0.83 3.67 11.19
CA TYR A 90 0.96 3.95 12.62
C TYR A 90 1.09 5.46 12.89
N LEU A 91 1.98 6.14 12.16
CA LEU A 91 2.15 7.58 12.29
C LEU A 91 0.87 8.36 11.99
N LEU A 92 0.07 7.92 10.98
CA LEU A 92 -1.21 8.56 10.65
C LEU A 92 -2.26 8.44 11.76
N VAL A 93 -2.12 7.45 12.64
CA VAL A 93 -3.01 7.26 13.80
C VAL A 93 -2.55 8.08 15.00
N VAL A 94 -1.24 8.26 15.19
CA VAL A 94 -0.66 8.93 16.38
C VAL A 94 -0.62 10.46 16.25
N VAL A 95 -0.58 11.01 15.03
CA VAL A 95 -0.49 12.47 14.82
C VAL A 95 -1.77 13.19 15.26
N ASP A 96 -1.63 14.31 15.96
CA ASP A 96 -2.73 15.05 16.61
C ASP A 96 -3.19 16.30 15.83
N THR A 97 -2.51 16.66 14.75
CA THR A 97 -2.85 17.86 13.98
C THR A 97 -3.06 17.55 12.51
N TYR A 98 -3.95 18.31 11.86
CA TYR A 98 -4.19 18.19 10.43
C TYR A 98 -2.92 18.36 9.59
N LEU A 99 -2.05 19.30 9.97
CA LEU A 99 -0.80 19.53 9.24
C LEU A 99 0.14 18.31 9.32
N SER A 100 0.33 17.73 10.50
CA SER A 100 1.16 16.53 10.68
C SER A 100 0.54 15.32 9.98
N PHE A 101 -0.79 15.18 10.01
CA PHE A 101 -1.51 14.16 9.25
C PHE A 101 -1.24 14.28 7.74
N MET A 102 -1.31 15.50 7.18
CA MET A 102 -0.99 15.76 5.78
C MET A 102 0.47 15.45 5.46
N LEU A 103 1.42 15.86 6.31
CA LEU A 103 2.85 15.59 6.10
C LEU A 103 3.18 14.09 6.07
N VAL A 104 2.54 13.28 6.91
CA VAL A 104 2.71 11.82 6.93
C VAL A 104 2.00 11.16 5.73
N ALA A 105 0.87 11.71 5.29
CA ALA A 105 0.14 11.19 4.14
C ALA A 105 0.95 11.25 2.83
N PHE A 106 1.85 12.23 2.66
CA PHE A 106 2.70 12.35 1.48
C PHE A 106 3.61 11.13 1.26
N PRO A 107 4.53 10.77 2.18
CA PRO A 107 5.38 9.59 2.01
C PRO A 107 4.57 8.29 1.93
N PHE A 108 3.48 8.20 2.68
CA PHE A 108 2.57 7.06 2.61
C PHE A 108 2.01 6.88 1.18
N ARG A 109 1.52 7.95 0.58
CA ARG A 109 0.96 7.88 -0.77
C ARG A 109 2.02 7.69 -1.85
N ALA A 110 3.17 8.32 -1.70
CA ALA A 110 4.30 8.10 -2.59
C ALA A 110 4.74 6.63 -2.57
N ALA A 111 4.80 5.99 -1.41
CA ALA A 111 5.12 4.56 -1.28
C ALA A 111 4.13 3.68 -2.05
N ILE A 112 2.83 3.98 -2.00
CA ILE A 112 1.81 3.30 -2.80
C ILE A 112 2.11 3.45 -4.30
N GLY A 113 2.40 4.68 -4.74
CA GLY A 113 2.78 4.99 -6.12
C GLY A 113 4.09 4.36 -6.58
N PHE A 114 4.96 3.95 -5.66
CA PHE A 114 6.21 3.23 -5.95
C PHE A 114 6.00 1.71 -6.02
N VAL A 115 5.31 1.14 -5.05
CA VAL A 115 5.20 -0.32 -4.89
C VAL A 115 4.29 -0.95 -5.94
N ILE A 116 3.12 -0.36 -6.18
CA ILE A 116 2.13 -0.96 -7.11
C ILE A 116 2.69 -1.13 -8.52
N PRO A 117 3.19 -0.07 -9.21
CA PRO A 117 3.69 -0.23 -10.57
C PRO A 117 4.96 -1.09 -10.62
N SER A 118 5.79 -1.08 -9.57
CA SER A 118 6.98 -1.94 -9.51
C SER A 118 6.62 -3.42 -9.42
N ASN A 119 5.64 -3.78 -8.59
CA ASN A 119 5.12 -5.15 -8.54
C ASN A 119 4.49 -5.57 -9.87
N GLN A 120 3.67 -4.72 -10.48
CA GLN A 120 3.07 -5.00 -11.79
C GLN A 120 4.11 -5.21 -12.88
N THR A 121 5.16 -4.36 -12.91
CA THR A 121 6.29 -4.53 -13.83
C THR A 121 7.01 -5.86 -13.62
N GLN A 122 7.20 -6.26 -12.35
CA GLN A 122 7.83 -7.54 -12.04
C GLN A 122 6.98 -8.73 -12.50
N VAL A 123 5.66 -8.69 -12.26
CA VAL A 123 4.73 -9.74 -12.74
C VAL A 123 4.74 -9.80 -14.26
N SER A 124 4.65 -8.66 -14.96
CA SER A 124 4.70 -8.60 -16.41
C SER A 124 6.02 -9.16 -16.98
N ASN A 125 7.15 -8.86 -16.33
CA ASN A 125 8.44 -9.44 -16.72
C ASN A 125 8.48 -10.97 -16.57
N ILE A 126 7.82 -11.53 -15.54
CA ILE A 126 7.69 -12.98 -15.37
C ILE A 126 6.79 -13.58 -16.45
N GLU A 127 5.66 -12.93 -16.75
CA GLU A 127 4.74 -13.34 -17.82
C GLU A 127 5.46 -13.43 -19.17
N ASN A 128 6.20 -12.38 -19.54
CA ASN A 128 6.96 -12.33 -20.78
C ASN A 128 8.03 -13.44 -20.88
N LYS A 129 8.68 -13.79 -19.76
CA LYS A 129 9.72 -14.84 -19.72
C LYS A 129 9.16 -16.25 -19.69
N THR A 130 7.93 -16.42 -19.23
CA THR A 130 7.30 -17.74 -19.08
C THR A 130 6.24 -18.03 -20.14
N ASN A 131 5.84 -17.03 -20.92
CA ASN A 131 4.69 -17.07 -21.83
C ASN A 131 3.39 -17.54 -21.14
N LYS A 132 3.20 -17.13 -19.87
CA LYS A 132 2.01 -17.47 -19.08
C LYS A 132 1.46 -16.20 -18.45
N ILE A 133 0.13 -16.12 -18.31
CA ILE A 133 -0.57 -14.98 -17.73
C ILE A 133 -0.74 -15.22 -16.23
N TYR A 134 -0.19 -14.32 -15.40
CA TYR A 134 -0.27 -14.36 -13.94
C TYR A 134 -0.96 -13.14 -13.34
N THR A 135 -1.19 -12.11 -14.12
CA THR A 135 -1.85 -10.86 -13.68
C THR A 135 -3.18 -11.11 -12.96
N PRO A 136 -4.09 -12.01 -13.42
CA PRO A 136 -5.36 -12.24 -12.70
C PRO A 136 -5.16 -12.79 -11.28
N ILE A 137 -4.22 -13.73 -11.10
CA ILE A 137 -3.96 -14.31 -9.77
C ILE A 137 -3.23 -13.31 -8.85
N TYR A 138 -2.39 -12.44 -9.41
CA TYR A 138 -1.80 -11.31 -8.69
C TYR A 138 -2.88 -10.33 -8.22
N GLN A 139 -3.85 -9.99 -9.07
CA GLN A 139 -4.99 -9.14 -8.72
C GLN A 139 -5.90 -9.78 -7.65
N ALA A 140 -6.05 -11.11 -7.68
CA ALA A 140 -6.78 -11.83 -6.64
C ALA A 140 -6.09 -11.72 -5.28
N ALA A 141 -4.75 -11.82 -5.21
CA ALA A 141 -3.99 -11.63 -3.98
C ALA A 141 -4.14 -10.20 -3.41
N PHE A 142 -4.10 -9.19 -4.27
CA PHE A 142 -4.41 -7.81 -3.96
C PHE A 142 -5.80 -7.63 -3.32
N SER A 143 -6.84 -8.15 -3.99
CA SER A 143 -8.22 -8.03 -3.52
C SER A 143 -8.45 -8.79 -2.21
N ALA A 144 -7.86 -9.98 -2.08
CA ALA A 144 -7.93 -10.77 -0.85
C ALA A 144 -7.26 -10.05 0.33
N GLY A 145 -6.09 -9.41 0.09
CA GLY A 145 -5.42 -8.60 1.10
C GLY A 145 -6.31 -7.45 1.58
N SER A 146 -6.82 -6.63 0.64
CA SER A 146 -7.67 -5.48 0.97
C SER A 146 -8.93 -5.89 1.75
N LEU A 147 -9.62 -6.95 1.30
CA LEU A 147 -10.83 -7.44 1.96
C LEU A 147 -10.53 -7.98 3.37
N SER A 148 -9.51 -8.82 3.52
CA SER A 148 -9.16 -9.38 4.82
C SER A 148 -8.69 -8.32 5.80
N GLY A 149 -7.94 -7.30 5.34
CA GLY A 149 -7.55 -6.15 6.15
C GLY A 149 -8.75 -5.33 6.62
N ALA A 150 -9.69 -5.03 5.72
CA ALA A 150 -10.91 -4.30 6.08
C ALA A 150 -11.79 -5.08 7.07
N LEU A 151 -11.94 -6.39 6.88
CA LEU A 151 -12.69 -7.26 7.82
C LEU A 151 -12.02 -7.33 9.20
N MET A 152 -10.69 -7.42 9.24
CA MET A 152 -9.94 -7.38 10.50
C MET A 152 -10.15 -6.06 11.22
N ALA A 153 -10.02 -4.91 10.53
CA ALA A 153 -10.25 -3.61 11.12
C ALA A 153 -11.68 -3.45 11.66
N ALA A 154 -12.69 -3.87 10.88
CA ALA A 154 -14.08 -3.85 11.32
C ALA A 154 -14.31 -4.72 12.56
N TYR A 155 -13.65 -5.87 12.66
CA TYR A 155 -13.71 -6.74 13.84
C TYR A 155 -13.08 -6.06 15.06
N VAL A 156 -11.89 -5.46 14.91
CA VAL A 156 -11.15 -4.79 15.99
C VAL A 156 -11.94 -3.59 16.52
N ILE A 157 -12.52 -2.78 15.65
CA ILE A 157 -13.39 -1.65 16.02
C ILE A 157 -14.59 -2.14 16.87
N ARG A 158 -15.20 -3.26 16.50
CA ARG A 158 -16.32 -3.83 17.29
C ARG A 158 -15.92 -4.29 18.67
N GLN A 159 -14.64 -4.53 18.93
CA GLN A 159 -14.11 -4.91 20.25
C GLN A 159 -13.66 -3.70 21.07
N ASP A 160 -13.90 -2.48 20.60
CA ASP A 160 -13.43 -1.22 21.23
C ASP A 160 -11.92 -1.21 21.52
N ILE A 161 -11.12 -1.89 20.67
CA ILE A 161 -9.66 -1.89 20.77
C ILE A 161 -9.13 -0.59 20.16
N ASP A 162 -8.25 0.08 20.90
CA ASP A 162 -7.61 1.33 20.49
C ASP A 162 -6.88 1.16 19.14
N PRO A 163 -7.13 2.06 18.17
CA PRO A 163 -6.42 2.06 16.89
C PRO A 163 -4.89 2.09 17.02
N GLU A 164 -4.34 2.78 18.01
CA GLU A 164 -2.89 2.83 18.24
C GLU A 164 -2.31 1.44 18.53
N ILE A 165 -3.02 0.64 19.32
CA ILE A 165 -2.64 -0.75 19.60
C ILE A 165 -2.70 -1.58 18.33
N THR A 166 -3.75 -1.41 17.52
CA THR A 166 -3.94 -2.16 16.28
C THR A 166 -2.77 -1.95 15.31
N PHE A 167 -2.34 -0.71 15.13
CA PHE A 167 -1.24 -0.39 14.21
C PHE A 167 0.16 -0.59 14.81
N SER A 168 0.32 -0.67 16.13
CA SER A 168 1.61 -0.95 16.77
C SER A 168 2.01 -2.43 16.70
N VAL A 169 1.04 -3.33 16.53
CA VAL A 169 1.25 -4.80 16.48
C VAL A 169 1.41 -5.30 15.03
N MET A 170 1.15 -4.46 14.03
CA MET A 170 1.29 -4.78 12.59
C MET A 170 2.69 -4.52 12.06
#